data_62c84c4335f5043a102474542696f8ce
#
_entry.id   62c84c4335f5043a102474542696f8ce
#
_cell.length_a   1.000
_cell.length_b   1.000
_cell.length_c   1.000
_cell.angle_alpha   90.00
_cell.angle_beta   90.00
_cell.angle_gamma   90.00
#
_symmetry.space_group_name_H-M   'P 1'
#
loop_
_entity.id
_entity.type
_entity.pdbx_description
1 polymer ?
#
loop_
_entity_poly.entity_id
_entity_poly.type
_entity_poly.pdbx_seq_one_letter_code
_entity_poly.pdbx_strand_id
1 'polypeptide(L)'
;MARPAVRPKVWPQRLRRALLGVLGLFGLLLLALGVQHLRLSGGPALGPPVPGGLRLATHNVHYIVTRRDTGRWSLADWRRRKPVLDATFKALAADLVAFQEMESFAGGSGSDENLARDWLLQQNPGYAAAATGPWREFPPTQPILYRRARLELLDQGWFFFSETPEVIYSRTFNGSWPAFAAWAEFRDRRDGAVFRVLNLHLDYSSLDNRRKSVALIRARLADWRAAGHSMVVLGDFNALAGSALLAPLEAEGLRFVPVPGATYHFDRGLNLFGAIDHVGLGPGLRALRPAAVVFRERLGPVWPSDHYPVVVDVTFGD
;
A
#
# COMPACT_ATOMS: atom_id res chain seq x y z
N MET A 1 0.97 -69.86 18.80
CA MET A 1 0.25 -69.23 17.74
C MET A 1 1.16 -68.11 17.14
N ALA A 2 1.70 -68.33 15.94
CA ALA A 2 2.56 -67.31 15.27
C ALA A 2 1.70 -66.25 14.59
N ARG A 3 2.00 -64.94 14.81
CA ARG A 3 1.35 -63.85 14.14
C ARG A 3 1.68 -63.86 12.62
N PRO A 4 0.71 -63.67 11.73
CA PRO A 4 0.99 -63.65 10.31
C PRO A 4 1.85 -62.42 9.99
N ALA A 5 2.95 -62.62 9.23
CA ALA A 5 3.80 -61.56 8.74
C ALA A 5 3.04 -60.70 7.74
N VAL A 6 2.87 -59.40 8.03
CA VAL A 6 2.28 -58.43 7.13
C VAL A 6 3.26 -58.15 5.97
N ARG A 7 2.95 -58.68 4.79
CA ARG A 7 3.74 -58.37 3.56
C ARG A 7 3.60 -56.89 3.21
N PRO A 8 4.70 -56.19 2.99
CA PRO A 8 4.63 -54.79 2.55
C PRO A 8 3.92 -54.68 1.19
N LYS A 9 2.94 -53.80 1.08
CA LYS A 9 2.22 -53.48 -0.19
C LYS A 9 3.20 -52.88 -1.19
N VAL A 10 3.62 -53.66 -2.19
CA VAL A 10 4.49 -53.19 -3.28
C VAL A 10 3.62 -52.48 -4.32
N TRP A 11 3.84 -51.18 -4.46
CA TRP A 11 3.11 -50.35 -5.44
C TRP A 11 3.55 -50.74 -6.87
N PRO A 12 2.62 -50.75 -7.87
CA PRO A 12 2.96 -51.02 -9.25
C PRO A 12 4.03 -50.04 -9.76
N GLN A 13 4.97 -50.53 -10.54
CA GLN A 13 6.09 -49.70 -11.03
C GLN A 13 5.63 -48.41 -11.75
N ARG A 14 4.52 -48.47 -12.51
CA ARG A 14 3.91 -47.30 -13.16
C ARG A 14 3.49 -46.23 -12.15
N LEU A 15 2.90 -46.62 -11.04
CA LEU A 15 2.44 -45.72 -9.98
C LEU A 15 3.63 -45.06 -9.26
N ARG A 16 4.72 -45.82 -9.00
CA ARG A 16 5.97 -45.24 -8.46
C ARG A 16 6.59 -44.23 -9.39
N ARG A 17 6.65 -44.48 -10.72
CA ARG A 17 7.17 -43.54 -11.72
C ARG A 17 6.31 -42.29 -11.79
N ALA A 18 4.97 -42.41 -11.79
CA ALA A 18 4.06 -41.30 -11.76
C ALA A 18 4.26 -40.42 -10.50
N LEU A 19 4.36 -41.04 -9.32
CA LEU A 19 4.61 -40.35 -8.06
C LEU A 19 5.96 -39.63 -8.08
N LEU A 20 7.02 -40.25 -8.55
CA LEU A 20 8.34 -39.61 -8.69
C LEU A 20 8.29 -38.42 -9.68
N GLY A 21 7.54 -38.55 -10.78
CA GLY A 21 7.30 -37.44 -11.70
C GLY A 21 6.58 -36.26 -11.06
N VAL A 22 5.52 -36.52 -10.30
CA VAL A 22 4.78 -35.48 -9.54
C VAL A 22 5.67 -34.81 -8.49
N LEU A 23 6.45 -35.60 -7.73
CA LEU A 23 7.39 -35.07 -6.74
C LEU A 23 8.49 -34.22 -7.41
N GLY A 24 8.98 -34.65 -8.58
CA GLY A 24 9.96 -33.88 -9.37
C GLY A 24 9.39 -32.54 -9.83
N LEU A 25 8.17 -32.52 -10.39
CA LEU A 25 7.49 -31.28 -10.78
C LEU A 25 7.22 -30.35 -9.58
N PHE A 26 6.81 -30.92 -8.46
CA PHE A 26 6.61 -30.16 -7.22
C PHE A 26 7.93 -29.54 -6.72
N GLY A 27 9.02 -30.32 -6.75
CA GLY A 27 10.36 -29.81 -6.42
C GLY A 27 10.82 -28.67 -7.32
N LEU A 28 10.59 -28.79 -8.63
CA LEU A 28 10.88 -27.72 -9.59
C LEU A 28 10.03 -26.46 -9.34
N LEU A 29 8.75 -26.61 -9.00
CA LEU A 29 7.88 -25.50 -8.66
C LEU A 29 8.39 -24.79 -7.40
N LEU A 30 8.73 -25.52 -6.33
CA LEU A 30 9.29 -24.94 -5.11
C LEU A 30 10.61 -24.20 -5.38
N LEU A 31 11.48 -24.76 -6.22
CA LEU A 31 12.72 -24.10 -6.63
C LEU A 31 12.42 -22.80 -7.37
N ALA A 32 11.49 -22.83 -8.34
CA ALA A 32 11.10 -21.64 -9.10
C ALA A 32 10.52 -20.54 -8.17
N LEU A 33 9.66 -20.91 -7.23
CA LEU A 33 9.13 -19.99 -6.23
C LEU A 33 10.22 -19.44 -5.30
N GLY A 34 11.19 -20.27 -4.91
CA GLY A 34 12.37 -19.84 -4.14
C GLY A 34 13.22 -18.84 -4.90
N VAL A 35 13.53 -19.10 -6.16
CA VAL A 35 14.27 -18.17 -7.04
C VAL A 35 13.51 -16.86 -7.22
N GLN A 36 12.20 -16.95 -7.45
CA GLN A 36 11.35 -15.77 -7.59
C GLN A 36 11.35 -14.93 -6.30
N HIS A 37 11.18 -15.57 -5.16
CA HIS A 37 11.27 -14.91 -3.85
C HIS A 37 12.60 -14.18 -3.66
N LEU A 38 13.73 -14.82 -3.96
CA LEU A 38 15.05 -14.19 -3.83
C LEU A 38 15.21 -12.98 -4.76
N ARG A 39 14.77 -13.11 -6.02
CA ARG A 39 14.81 -12.00 -6.99
C ARG A 39 14.00 -10.79 -6.55
N LEU A 40 12.84 -11.01 -5.93
CA LEU A 40 11.92 -9.97 -5.50
C LEU A 40 12.17 -9.49 -4.07
N SER A 41 13.18 -10.01 -3.39
CA SER A 41 13.56 -9.59 -2.03
C SER A 41 14.65 -8.51 -2.02
N GLY A 42 15.27 -8.24 -3.16
CA GLY A 42 16.34 -7.26 -3.27
C GLY A 42 15.83 -5.81 -3.30
N GLY A 43 16.75 -4.88 -3.07
CA GLY A 43 16.52 -3.44 -3.16
C GLY A 43 17.44 -2.64 -2.24
N PRO A 44 17.44 -1.31 -2.34
CA PRO A 44 18.22 -0.46 -1.45
C PRO A 44 17.70 -0.55 -0.02
N ALA A 45 18.62 -0.47 0.95
CA ALA A 45 18.28 -0.35 2.37
C ALA A 45 17.77 1.07 2.69
N LEU A 46 16.89 1.17 3.69
CA LEU A 46 16.44 2.46 4.19
C LEU A 46 17.56 3.13 4.98
N GLY A 47 18.13 4.19 4.42
CA GLY A 47 19.07 5.07 5.10
C GLY A 47 18.37 6.28 5.75
N PRO A 48 19.12 7.18 6.36
CA PRO A 48 18.58 8.44 6.87
C PRO A 48 17.92 9.25 5.73
N PRO A 49 16.97 10.16 6.05
CA PRO A 49 16.40 11.07 5.06
C PRO A 49 17.51 11.85 4.34
N VAL A 50 17.35 12.03 3.03
CA VAL A 50 18.31 12.82 2.25
C VAL A 50 18.26 14.27 2.70
N PRO A 51 19.40 14.88 3.08
CA PRO A 51 19.43 16.29 3.47
C PRO A 51 18.79 17.18 2.41
N GLY A 52 17.94 18.08 2.84
CA GLY A 52 17.20 18.94 1.91
C GLY A 52 16.01 18.27 1.19
N GLY A 53 15.82 16.97 1.32
CA GLY A 53 14.68 16.28 0.76
C GLY A 53 13.42 16.35 1.62
N LEU A 54 12.31 15.96 1.02
CA LEU A 54 11.04 15.65 1.67
C LEU A 54 10.84 14.13 1.57
N ARG A 55 10.72 13.44 2.69
CA ARG A 55 10.52 11.99 2.70
C ARG A 55 9.05 11.64 2.70
N LEU A 56 8.62 10.94 1.66
CA LEU A 56 7.26 10.45 1.47
C LEU A 56 7.23 8.93 1.62
N ALA A 57 6.16 8.41 2.18
CA ALA A 57 5.93 6.96 2.22
C ALA A 57 4.47 6.63 1.91
N THR A 58 4.24 5.42 1.41
CA THR A 58 2.92 4.79 1.31
C THR A 58 2.93 3.43 2.00
N HIS A 59 1.84 3.08 2.69
CA HIS A 59 1.73 1.81 3.40
C HIS A 59 0.28 1.36 3.49
N ASN A 60 -0.08 0.29 2.80
CA ASN A 60 -1.31 -0.44 3.07
C ASN A 60 -1.14 -1.20 4.41
N VAL A 61 -1.98 -0.88 5.42
CA VAL A 61 -1.76 -1.34 6.81
C VAL A 61 -2.75 -2.38 7.27
N HIS A 62 -3.60 -2.87 6.37
CA HIS A 62 -4.57 -3.88 6.72
C HIS A 62 -5.65 -3.41 7.69
N TYR A 63 -6.89 -3.58 7.35
CA TYR A 63 -8.03 -3.17 8.18
C TYR A 63 -8.19 -4.00 9.46
N ILE A 64 -9.01 -3.51 10.37
CA ILE A 64 -9.33 -4.13 11.66
C ILE A 64 -10.83 -4.39 11.71
N VAL A 65 -11.24 -5.64 11.94
CA VAL A 65 -12.65 -6.01 12.12
C VAL A 65 -12.98 -5.98 13.60
N THR A 66 -13.62 -4.90 14.06
CA THR A 66 -13.85 -4.64 15.50
C THR A 66 -14.84 -5.59 16.14
N ARG A 67 -15.71 -6.25 15.36
CA ARG A 67 -16.63 -7.30 15.83
C ARG A 67 -15.99 -8.68 16.00
N ARG A 68 -14.68 -8.85 15.67
CA ARG A 68 -13.95 -10.10 15.80
C ARG A 68 -12.95 -9.99 16.94
N ASP A 69 -13.04 -10.86 17.93
CA ASP A 69 -12.09 -10.91 19.03
C ASP A 69 -10.80 -11.65 18.67
N THR A 70 -10.89 -12.69 17.84
CA THR A 70 -9.77 -13.59 17.49
C THR A 70 -9.68 -13.83 15.99
N GLY A 71 -8.54 -14.38 15.55
CA GLY A 71 -8.26 -14.69 14.16
C GLY A 71 -7.64 -13.50 13.41
N ARG A 72 -7.47 -13.66 12.09
CA ARG A 72 -6.91 -12.65 11.21
C ARG A 72 -7.83 -11.40 11.19
N TRP A 73 -7.23 -10.21 11.21
CA TRP A 73 -7.90 -8.89 11.19
C TRP A 73 -8.73 -8.56 12.44
N SER A 74 -8.69 -9.40 13.47
CA SER A 74 -9.43 -9.20 14.72
C SER A 74 -8.76 -8.18 15.65
N LEU A 75 -9.44 -7.84 16.74
CA LEU A 75 -8.88 -7.03 17.81
C LEU A 75 -7.64 -7.68 18.45
N ALA A 76 -7.61 -9.02 18.61
CA ALA A 76 -6.42 -9.71 19.13
C ALA A 76 -5.25 -9.62 18.15
N ASP A 77 -5.50 -9.73 16.85
CA ASP A 77 -4.50 -9.53 15.83
C ASP A 77 -3.97 -8.09 15.83
N TRP A 78 -4.85 -7.11 15.90
CA TRP A 78 -4.48 -5.69 16.04
C TRP A 78 -3.59 -5.44 17.26
N ARG A 79 -3.95 -5.97 18.43
CA ARG A 79 -3.14 -5.82 19.65
C ARG A 79 -1.69 -6.31 19.49
N ARG A 80 -1.46 -7.33 18.66
CA ARG A 80 -0.11 -7.82 18.34
C ARG A 80 0.60 -6.95 17.30
N ARG A 81 -0.13 -6.45 16.30
CA ARG A 81 0.41 -5.66 15.18
C ARG A 81 0.72 -4.21 15.55
N LYS A 82 -0.11 -3.59 16.40
CA LYS A 82 -0.01 -2.16 16.69
C LYS A 82 1.37 -1.66 17.17
N PRO A 83 2.10 -2.34 18.07
CA PRO A 83 3.43 -1.89 18.47
C PRO A 83 4.46 -2.02 17.33
N VAL A 84 4.28 -3.02 16.46
CA VAL A 84 5.15 -3.22 15.29
C VAL A 84 4.85 -2.19 14.21
N LEU A 85 3.59 -1.83 14.04
CA LEU A 85 3.18 -0.75 13.13
C LEU A 85 3.79 0.60 13.55
N ASP A 86 3.76 0.92 14.84
CA ASP A 86 4.36 2.13 15.37
C ASP A 86 5.90 2.13 15.22
N ALA A 87 6.55 1.00 15.51
CA ALA A 87 7.99 0.85 15.31
C ALA A 87 8.36 1.03 13.82
N THR A 88 7.58 0.43 12.91
CA THR A 88 7.75 0.60 11.46
C THR A 88 7.55 2.06 11.07
N PHE A 89 6.48 2.71 11.49
CA PHE A 89 6.20 4.11 11.22
C PHE A 89 7.37 5.02 11.64
N LYS A 90 7.91 4.82 12.84
CA LYS A 90 9.07 5.57 13.35
C LYS A 90 10.33 5.31 12.53
N ALA A 91 10.58 4.05 12.14
CA ALA A 91 11.75 3.67 11.36
C ALA A 91 11.75 4.31 9.96
N LEU A 92 10.58 4.53 9.35
CA LEU A 92 10.49 5.23 8.06
C LEU A 92 11.06 6.65 8.13
N ALA A 93 10.99 7.31 9.29
CA ALA A 93 11.39 8.71 9.50
C ALA A 93 10.79 9.66 8.44
N ALA A 94 9.59 9.35 7.95
CA ALA A 94 8.96 10.06 6.86
C ALA A 94 8.33 11.39 7.33
N ASP A 95 8.34 12.39 6.45
CA ASP A 95 7.63 13.65 6.68
C ASP A 95 6.13 13.51 6.39
N LEU A 96 5.78 12.54 5.53
CA LEU A 96 4.42 12.22 5.16
C LEU A 96 4.29 10.72 4.89
N VAL A 97 3.26 10.09 5.44
CA VAL A 97 2.89 8.69 5.17
C VAL A 97 1.42 8.62 4.77
N ALA A 98 1.15 8.14 3.57
CA ALA A 98 -0.20 7.87 3.11
C ALA A 98 -0.55 6.40 3.36
N PHE A 99 -1.73 6.17 3.95
CA PHE A 99 -2.16 4.85 4.35
C PHE A 99 -3.34 4.37 3.52
N GLN A 100 -3.37 3.06 3.23
CA GLN A 100 -4.50 2.36 2.65
C GLN A 100 -4.96 1.29 3.64
N GLU A 101 -6.22 0.87 3.54
CA GLU A 101 -6.87 -0.06 4.47
C GLU A 101 -6.78 0.33 5.95
N MET A 102 -6.49 1.59 6.27
CA MET A 102 -6.48 2.07 7.65
C MET A 102 -7.92 2.29 8.13
N GLU A 103 -8.61 1.19 8.29
CA GLU A 103 -10.03 1.14 8.65
C GLU A 103 -10.28 0.24 9.85
N SER A 104 -11.22 0.68 10.71
CA SER A 104 -11.75 -0.12 11.82
C SER A 104 -13.26 -0.24 11.64
N PHE A 105 -13.77 -1.45 11.33
CA PHE A 105 -15.17 -1.59 10.99
C PHE A 105 -15.85 -2.82 11.63
N ALA A 106 -17.11 -2.64 11.95
CA ALA A 106 -17.98 -3.68 12.54
C ALA A 106 -18.85 -4.40 11.51
N GLY A 107 -18.74 -4.07 10.24
CA GLY A 107 -19.54 -4.64 9.14
C GLY A 107 -20.03 -3.60 8.15
N GLY A 108 -19.32 -2.48 8.07
CA GLY A 108 -19.56 -1.34 7.16
C GLY A 108 -18.83 -0.11 7.70
N SER A 109 -18.40 0.76 6.79
CA SER A 109 -17.74 2.03 7.13
C SER A 109 -18.81 3.04 7.60
N GLY A 110 -19.14 3.03 8.86
CA GLY A 110 -20.19 3.90 9.42
C GLY A 110 -19.77 4.50 10.76
N SER A 111 -18.47 4.77 10.96
CA SER A 111 -17.91 5.22 12.21
C SER A 111 -16.66 6.08 11.99
N ASP A 112 -16.44 7.03 12.87
CA ASP A 112 -15.20 7.82 12.95
C ASP A 112 -14.07 7.04 13.64
N GLU A 113 -14.38 5.86 14.21
CA GLU A 113 -13.39 5.02 14.88
C GLU A 113 -12.31 4.54 13.91
N ASN A 114 -11.07 4.86 14.22
CA ASN A 114 -9.91 4.42 13.46
C ASN A 114 -8.76 4.08 14.40
N LEU A 115 -8.77 2.82 14.90
CA LEU A 115 -7.86 2.35 15.93
C LEU A 115 -6.38 2.49 15.53
N ALA A 116 -6.07 2.30 14.25
CA ALA A 116 -4.69 2.39 13.76
C ALA A 116 -4.21 3.84 13.66
N ARG A 117 -5.01 4.72 13.05
CA ARG A 117 -4.73 6.17 12.97
C ARG A 117 -4.56 6.77 14.36
N ASP A 118 -5.52 6.52 15.24
CA ASP A 118 -5.56 7.14 16.56
C ASP A 118 -4.40 6.64 17.43
N TRP A 119 -4.04 5.35 17.32
CA TRP A 119 -2.87 4.79 17.97
C TRP A 119 -1.57 5.45 17.48
N LEU A 120 -1.37 5.55 16.17
CA LEU A 120 -0.17 6.17 15.61
C LEU A 120 -0.04 7.64 16.03
N LEU A 121 -1.13 8.41 16.00
CA LEU A 121 -1.12 9.82 16.43
C LEU A 121 -0.83 9.96 17.92
N GLN A 122 -1.36 9.06 18.76
CA GLN A 122 -1.07 9.04 20.18
C GLN A 122 0.41 8.77 20.47
N GLN A 123 1.02 7.81 19.74
CA GLN A 123 2.43 7.45 19.93
C GLN A 123 3.40 8.44 19.25
N ASN A 124 2.90 9.28 18.35
CA ASN A 124 3.70 10.20 17.53
C ASN A 124 3.07 11.61 17.50
N PRO A 125 3.11 12.36 18.63
CA PRO A 125 2.41 13.66 18.75
C PRO A 125 2.96 14.76 17.83
N GLY A 126 4.12 14.56 17.20
CA GLY A 126 4.67 15.45 16.17
C GLY A 126 3.95 15.36 14.82
N TYR A 127 3.04 14.38 14.65
CA TYR A 127 2.25 14.20 13.43
C TYR A 127 0.81 14.68 13.60
N ALA A 128 0.16 14.94 12.47
CA ALA A 128 -1.27 15.17 12.36
C ALA A 128 -1.83 14.32 11.21
N ALA A 129 -3.14 14.17 11.16
CA ALA A 129 -3.83 13.53 10.05
C ALA A 129 -4.41 14.57 9.09
N ALA A 130 -4.31 14.27 7.81
CA ALA A 130 -4.99 14.91 6.69
C ALA A 130 -5.71 13.83 5.87
N ALA A 131 -6.48 14.24 4.87
CA ALA A 131 -7.31 13.37 4.05
C ALA A 131 -8.25 12.50 4.93
N THR A 132 -8.84 13.12 5.92
CA THR A 132 -9.77 12.49 6.87
C THR A 132 -10.70 13.54 7.48
N GLY A 133 -11.86 13.11 7.99
CA GLY A 133 -12.86 13.95 8.63
C GLY A 133 -13.98 13.11 9.22
N PRO A 134 -15.08 13.73 9.65
CA PRO A 134 -16.28 13.01 10.07
C PRO A 134 -16.77 12.06 8.99
N TRP A 135 -17.02 10.81 9.29
CA TRP A 135 -17.29 9.76 8.29
C TRP A 135 -18.49 10.06 7.36
N ARG A 136 -19.41 10.91 7.76
CA ARG A 136 -20.55 11.34 6.91
C ARG A 136 -20.15 12.35 5.83
N GLU A 137 -19.02 13.02 6.00
CA GLU A 137 -18.55 14.10 5.13
C GLU A 137 -17.24 13.75 4.43
N PHE A 138 -16.43 12.92 5.08
CA PHE A 138 -15.13 12.52 4.58
C PHE A 138 -14.85 11.04 4.90
N PRO A 139 -14.51 10.18 3.92
CA PRO A 139 -14.21 8.79 4.18
C PRO A 139 -12.88 8.65 4.96
N PRO A 140 -12.87 8.02 6.17
CA PRO A 140 -11.73 8.10 7.07
C PRO A 140 -10.66 7.02 6.87
N THR A 141 -10.76 6.18 5.83
CA THR A 141 -10.02 4.90 5.72
C THR A 141 -8.70 4.99 4.97
N GLN A 142 -8.40 6.14 4.37
CA GLN A 142 -7.15 6.41 3.65
C GLN A 142 -6.50 7.71 4.13
N PRO A 143 -6.24 7.87 5.45
CA PRO A 143 -5.65 9.09 5.96
C PRO A 143 -4.20 9.25 5.52
N ILE A 144 -3.75 10.50 5.53
CA ILE A 144 -2.35 10.88 5.34
C ILE A 144 -1.84 11.44 6.66
N LEU A 145 -0.83 10.79 7.27
CA LEU A 145 -0.17 11.33 8.45
C LEU A 145 1.05 12.15 8.03
N TYR A 146 1.14 13.38 8.54
CA TYR A 146 2.20 14.30 8.18
C TYR A 146 2.86 14.95 9.41
N ARG A 147 4.15 15.26 9.30
CA ARG A 147 4.94 15.92 10.35
C ARG A 147 4.58 17.41 10.40
N ARG A 148 3.97 17.86 11.51
CA ARG A 148 3.50 19.25 11.68
C ARG A 148 4.62 20.28 11.59
N ALA A 149 5.82 19.93 12.07
CA ALA A 149 6.97 20.83 12.01
C ALA A 149 7.47 21.05 10.56
N ARG A 150 7.14 20.12 9.63
CA ARG A 150 7.59 20.17 8.24
C ARG A 150 6.51 20.66 7.29
N LEU A 151 5.28 20.23 7.47
CA LEU A 151 4.18 20.45 6.54
C LEU A 151 3.04 21.21 7.21
N GLU A 152 2.37 22.04 6.42
CA GLU A 152 1.13 22.71 6.75
C GLU A 152 0.04 22.21 5.80
N LEU A 153 -1.07 21.72 6.35
CA LEU A 153 -2.24 21.35 5.56
C LEU A 153 -2.96 22.60 5.11
N LEU A 154 -3.20 22.75 3.81
CA LEU A 154 -3.91 23.88 3.21
C LEU A 154 -5.33 23.50 2.82
N ASP A 155 -5.50 22.32 2.20
CA ASP A 155 -6.78 21.83 1.68
C ASP A 155 -6.80 20.31 1.63
N GLN A 156 -7.98 19.69 1.55
CA GLN A 156 -8.15 18.25 1.42
C GLN A 156 -9.49 17.88 0.79
N GLY A 157 -9.57 16.70 0.22
CA GLY A 157 -10.79 16.20 -0.38
C GLY A 157 -10.70 14.74 -0.78
N TRP A 158 -11.72 14.29 -1.47
CA TRP A 158 -11.86 12.90 -1.92
C TRP A 158 -12.68 12.84 -3.20
N PHE A 159 -12.63 11.72 -3.90
CA PHE A 159 -13.58 11.33 -4.93
C PHE A 159 -13.68 9.82 -5.01
N PHE A 160 -14.90 9.30 -5.20
CA PHE A 160 -15.15 7.86 -5.29
C PHE A 160 -14.92 7.35 -6.71
N PHE A 161 -14.46 6.11 -6.82
CA PHE A 161 -14.29 5.41 -8.09
C PHE A 161 -15.64 4.83 -8.54
N SER A 162 -16.52 5.68 -9.00
CA SER A 162 -17.91 5.36 -9.35
C SER A 162 -18.42 6.24 -10.48
N GLU A 163 -19.62 5.96 -10.96
CA GLU A 163 -20.34 6.83 -11.92
C GLU A 163 -20.75 8.19 -11.29
N THR A 164 -20.72 8.30 -9.97
CA THR A 164 -21.03 9.51 -9.21
C THR A 164 -19.91 9.83 -8.22
N PRO A 165 -18.73 10.29 -8.70
CA PRO A 165 -17.53 10.42 -7.89
C PRO A 165 -17.66 11.35 -6.68
N GLU A 166 -18.51 12.36 -6.76
CA GLU A 166 -18.74 13.37 -5.71
C GLU A 166 -19.83 12.94 -4.70
N VAL A 167 -20.39 11.72 -4.85
CA VAL A 167 -21.33 11.16 -3.89
C VAL A 167 -20.60 10.24 -2.93
N ILE A 168 -20.55 10.63 -1.65
CA ILE A 168 -19.84 9.87 -0.61
C ILE A 168 -20.39 8.45 -0.49
N TYR A 169 -19.51 7.46 -0.40
CA TYR A 169 -19.81 6.02 -0.35
C TYR A 169 -20.57 5.48 -1.57
N SER A 170 -20.55 6.18 -2.70
CA SER A 170 -21.03 5.63 -3.96
C SER A 170 -20.27 4.34 -4.31
N ARG A 171 -21.02 3.33 -4.78
CA ARG A 171 -20.46 2.02 -5.12
C ARG A 171 -19.61 2.10 -6.39
N THR A 172 -18.57 1.27 -6.45
CA THR A 172 -17.73 1.16 -7.65
C THR A 172 -18.55 0.75 -8.88
N PHE A 173 -17.98 0.90 -10.06
CA PHE A 173 -18.61 0.70 -11.36
C PHE A 173 -19.30 -0.66 -11.55
N ASN A 174 -18.85 -1.71 -10.85
CA ASN A 174 -19.51 -3.03 -10.86
C ASN A 174 -20.45 -3.25 -9.67
N GLY A 175 -20.76 -2.21 -8.90
CA GLY A 175 -21.64 -2.27 -7.73
C GLY A 175 -21.02 -2.91 -6.49
N SER A 176 -19.71 -3.19 -6.47
CA SER A 176 -19.00 -3.68 -5.29
C SER A 176 -18.81 -2.57 -4.23
N TRP A 177 -17.98 -2.83 -3.22
CA TRP A 177 -17.75 -1.90 -2.12
C TRP A 177 -17.26 -0.54 -2.62
N PRO A 178 -17.63 0.56 -1.95
CA PRO A 178 -17.09 1.88 -2.25
C PRO A 178 -15.57 1.88 -2.19
N ALA A 179 -14.93 2.42 -3.24
CA ALA A 179 -13.50 2.67 -3.28
C ALA A 179 -13.28 4.11 -3.75
N PHE A 180 -12.24 4.76 -3.26
CA PHE A 180 -12.02 6.19 -3.47
C PHE A 180 -10.53 6.53 -3.48
N ALA A 181 -10.23 7.75 -3.94
CA ALA A 181 -8.98 8.42 -3.67
C ALA A 181 -9.22 9.56 -2.69
N ALA A 182 -8.33 9.74 -1.73
CA ALA A 182 -8.28 10.89 -0.85
C ALA A 182 -7.05 11.74 -1.19
N TRP A 183 -7.17 13.06 -1.07
CA TRP A 183 -6.07 13.96 -1.35
C TRP A 183 -5.93 15.04 -0.29
N ALA A 184 -4.71 15.58 -0.17
CA ALA A 184 -4.43 16.75 0.65
C ALA A 184 -3.41 17.65 -0.04
N GLU A 185 -3.57 18.97 0.12
CA GLU A 185 -2.63 19.98 -0.32
C GLU A 185 -1.81 20.47 0.85
N PHE A 186 -0.50 20.47 0.69
CA PHE A 186 0.45 20.86 1.71
C PHE A 186 1.34 22.00 1.25
N ARG A 187 1.77 22.82 2.23
CA ARG A 187 2.92 23.71 2.09
C ARG A 187 4.10 23.12 2.87
N ASP A 188 5.24 22.98 2.22
CA ASP A 188 6.51 22.70 2.90
C ASP A 188 6.97 23.98 3.62
N ARG A 189 7.06 23.91 4.96
CA ARG A 189 7.44 25.07 5.79
C ARG A 189 8.88 25.50 5.60
N ARG A 190 9.72 24.65 5.00
CA ARG A 190 11.14 24.97 4.80
C ARG A 190 11.37 25.94 3.65
N ASP A 191 10.67 25.74 2.53
CA ASP A 191 10.91 26.48 1.29
C ASP A 191 9.64 27.11 0.70
N GLY A 192 8.48 26.87 1.34
CA GLY A 192 7.20 27.40 0.91
C GLY A 192 6.55 26.66 -0.27
N ALA A 193 7.17 25.60 -0.78
CA ALA A 193 6.63 24.82 -1.89
C ALA A 193 5.25 24.24 -1.55
N VAL A 194 4.30 24.40 -2.48
CA VAL A 194 2.94 23.88 -2.35
C VAL A 194 2.77 22.71 -3.30
N PHE A 195 2.21 21.60 -2.79
CA PHE A 195 2.00 20.39 -3.56
C PHE A 195 0.78 19.60 -3.07
N ARG A 196 0.16 18.85 -3.98
CA ARG A 196 -0.93 17.93 -3.67
C ARG A 196 -0.43 16.50 -3.59
N VAL A 197 -0.98 15.75 -2.64
CA VAL A 197 -0.75 14.31 -2.48
C VAL A 197 -2.08 13.61 -2.70
N LEU A 198 -2.14 12.74 -3.69
CA LEU A 198 -3.27 11.85 -3.95
C LEU A 198 -2.94 10.47 -3.40
N ASN A 199 -3.68 10.03 -2.41
CA ASN A 199 -3.62 8.69 -1.81
C ASN A 199 -4.74 7.83 -2.39
N LEU A 200 -4.39 6.68 -2.95
CA LEU A 200 -5.36 5.79 -3.61
C LEU A 200 -5.17 4.32 -3.23
N HIS A 201 -6.27 3.58 -3.34
CA HIS A 201 -6.28 2.12 -3.29
C HIS A 201 -7.24 1.61 -4.37
N LEU A 202 -6.69 1.00 -5.42
CA LEU A 202 -7.48 0.50 -6.54
C LEU A 202 -8.03 -0.91 -6.26
N ASP A 203 -9.14 -1.26 -6.91
CA ASP A 203 -9.78 -2.56 -6.80
C ASP A 203 -8.81 -3.71 -7.16
N TYR A 204 -8.65 -4.68 -6.26
CA TYR A 204 -7.76 -5.83 -6.48
C TYR A 204 -8.35 -6.86 -7.46
N SER A 205 -9.67 -6.97 -7.55
CA SER A 205 -10.37 -8.07 -8.20
C SER A 205 -10.77 -7.78 -9.65
N SER A 206 -11.03 -6.50 -10.00
CA SER A 206 -11.58 -6.10 -11.30
C SER A 206 -10.67 -5.18 -12.09
N LEU A 207 -10.13 -5.68 -13.19
CA LEU A 207 -9.35 -4.87 -14.12
C LEU A 207 -10.19 -3.73 -14.76
N ASP A 208 -11.47 -3.97 -15.00
CA ASP A 208 -12.38 -2.94 -15.55
C ASP A 208 -12.59 -1.81 -14.54
N ASN A 209 -12.85 -2.13 -13.27
CA ASN A 209 -12.91 -1.11 -12.21
C ASN A 209 -11.61 -0.32 -12.13
N ARG A 210 -10.45 -0.98 -12.16
CA ARG A 210 -9.15 -0.26 -12.16
C ARG A 210 -9.00 0.67 -13.35
N ARG A 211 -9.37 0.25 -14.56
CA ARG A 211 -9.30 1.08 -15.78
C ARG A 211 -10.18 2.33 -15.66
N LYS A 212 -11.42 2.17 -15.22
CA LYS A 212 -12.35 3.28 -15.00
C LYS A 212 -11.87 4.21 -13.89
N SER A 213 -11.35 3.66 -12.78
CA SER A 213 -10.75 4.45 -11.70
C SER A 213 -9.56 5.26 -12.19
N VAL A 214 -8.66 4.66 -12.98
CA VAL A 214 -7.51 5.35 -13.59
C VAL A 214 -7.97 6.47 -14.53
N ALA A 215 -9.06 6.28 -15.27
CA ALA A 215 -9.62 7.33 -16.12
C ALA A 215 -10.10 8.55 -15.30
N LEU A 216 -10.77 8.32 -14.15
CA LEU A 216 -11.16 9.40 -13.23
C LEU A 216 -9.94 10.09 -12.61
N ILE A 217 -8.95 9.33 -12.15
CA ILE A 217 -7.70 9.86 -11.60
C ILE A 217 -7.03 10.74 -12.65
N ARG A 218 -6.90 10.23 -13.89
CA ARG A 218 -6.29 10.97 -15.00
C ARG A 218 -6.98 12.31 -15.24
N ALA A 219 -8.31 12.36 -15.28
CA ALA A 219 -9.07 13.60 -15.47
C ALA A 219 -8.76 14.59 -14.32
N ARG A 220 -8.76 14.13 -13.07
CA ARG A 220 -8.43 14.97 -11.91
C ARG A 220 -7.00 15.51 -11.96
N LEU A 221 -6.03 14.69 -12.38
CA LEU A 221 -4.64 15.12 -12.54
C LEU A 221 -4.47 16.13 -13.66
N ALA A 222 -5.22 16.00 -14.77
CA ALA A 222 -5.22 16.97 -15.86
C ALA A 222 -5.72 18.35 -15.38
N ASP A 223 -6.81 18.38 -14.59
CA ASP A 223 -7.34 19.60 -13.98
C ASP A 223 -6.31 20.26 -13.05
N TRP A 224 -5.67 19.48 -12.18
CA TRP A 224 -4.66 20.00 -11.25
C TRP A 224 -3.42 20.51 -11.98
N ARG A 225 -2.98 19.82 -13.02
CA ARG A 225 -1.87 20.27 -13.86
C ARG A 225 -2.21 21.59 -14.57
N ALA A 226 -3.41 21.70 -15.12
CA ALA A 226 -3.87 22.93 -15.77
C ALA A 226 -3.94 24.12 -14.79
N ALA A 227 -4.24 23.84 -13.51
CA ALA A 227 -4.21 24.81 -12.42
C ALA A 227 -2.80 25.10 -11.87
N GLY A 228 -1.75 24.44 -12.38
CA GLY A 228 -0.36 24.66 -11.98
C GLY A 228 0.06 23.97 -10.68
N HIS A 229 -0.71 22.99 -10.19
CA HIS A 229 -0.35 22.26 -8.97
C HIS A 229 0.77 21.24 -9.22
N SER A 230 1.80 21.27 -8.38
CA SER A 230 2.70 20.13 -8.21
C SER A 230 1.98 18.99 -7.51
N MET A 231 2.20 17.73 -7.94
CA MET A 231 1.44 16.61 -7.41
C MET A 231 2.28 15.34 -7.20
N VAL A 232 1.93 14.59 -6.16
CA VAL A 232 2.40 13.24 -5.89
C VAL A 232 1.18 12.31 -5.89
N VAL A 233 1.26 11.19 -6.58
CA VAL A 233 0.26 10.13 -6.54
C VAL A 233 0.89 8.89 -5.94
N LEU A 234 0.33 8.37 -4.87
CA LEU A 234 0.89 7.21 -4.19
C LEU A 234 -0.22 6.31 -3.63
N GLY A 235 0.12 5.08 -3.34
CA GLY A 235 -0.83 4.11 -2.80
C GLY A 235 -0.67 2.71 -3.35
N ASP A 236 -1.67 1.89 -3.08
CA ASP A 236 -1.83 0.55 -3.61
C ASP A 236 -2.62 0.61 -4.93
N PHE A 237 -1.92 0.42 -6.03
CA PHE A 237 -2.51 0.43 -7.37
C PHE A 237 -3.09 -0.93 -7.77
N ASN A 238 -2.83 -1.99 -7.00
CA ASN A 238 -3.17 -3.35 -7.39
C ASN A 238 -2.77 -3.67 -8.84
N ALA A 239 -1.65 -3.10 -9.28
CA ALA A 239 -1.10 -3.19 -10.63
C ALA A 239 0.43 -3.20 -10.58
N LEU A 240 1.03 -4.08 -11.35
CA LEU A 240 2.49 -4.17 -11.46
C LEU A 240 3.08 -2.95 -12.16
N ALA A 241 4.31 -2.59 -11.80
CA ALA A 241 5.08 -1.57 -12.51
C ALA A 241 5.18 -1.90 -14.01
N GLY A 242 5.07 -0.86 -14.85
CA GLY A 242 5.09 -0.99 -16.31
C GLY A 242 3.84 -1.64 -16.92
N SER A 243 2.79 -1.90 -16.14
CA SER A 243 1.53 -2.38 -16.69
C SER A 243 0.84 -1.28 -17.51
N ALA A 244 0.12 -1.67 -18.56
CA ALA A 244 -0.65 -0.75 -19.41
C ALA A 244 -1.71 0.06 -18.61
N LEU A 245 -2.02 -0.34 -17.38
CA LEU A 245 -2.92 0.38 -16.50
C LEU A 245 -2.33 1.73 -16.04
N LEU A 246 -1.01 1.83 -15.88
CA LEU A 246 -0.32 3.03 -15.40
C LEU A 246 -0.04 4.04 -16.52
N ALA A 247 0.03 3.60 -17.78
CA ALA A 247 0.37 4.43 -18.92
C ALA A 247 -0.52 5.69 -19.08
N PRO A 248 -1.85 5.68 -18.83
CA PRO A 248 -2.65 6.88 -18.88
C PRO A 248 -2.26 7.95 -17.85
N LEU A 249 -1.70 7.53 -16.70
CA LEU A 249 -1.22 8.45 -15.65
C LEU A 249 0.15 9.03 -16.04
N GLU A 250 1.01 8.22 -16.68
CA GLU A 250 2.29 8.68 -17.23
C GLU A 250 2.07 9.69 -18.35
N ALA A 251 1.04 9.53 -19.17
CA ALA A 251 0.65 10.48 -20.21
C ALA A 251 0.22 11.83 -19.65
N GLU A 252 -0.24 11.90 -18.38
CA GLU A 252 -0.51 13.18 -17.68
C GLU A 252 0.74 13.78 -17.01
N GLY A 253 1.92 13.23 -17.29
CA GLY A 253 3.21 13.75 -16.82
C GLY A 253 3.67 13.16 -15.49
N LEU A 254 3.01 12.12 -14.95
CA LEU A 254 3.54 11.39 -13.80
C LEU A 254 4.76 10.54 -14.21
N ARG A 255 5.78 10.61 -13.39
CA ARG A 255 6.95 9.71 -13.46
C ARG A 255 6.92 8.78 -12.26
N PHE A 256 6.65 7.51 -12.48
CA PHE A 256 6.70 6.51 -11.41
C PHE A 256 8.15 6.25 -11.01
N VAL A 257 8.42 6.39 -9.70
CA VAL A 257 9.73 6.04 -9.14
C VAL A 257 9.84 4.52 -9.18
N PRO A 258 10.94 3.95 -9.71
CA PRO A 258 11.12 2.51 -9.73
C PRO A 258 11.03 1.91 -8.33
N VAL A 259 10.17 0.90 -8.14
CA VAL A 259 10.00 0.18 -6.87
C VAL A 259 10.57 -1.22 -7.03
N PRO A 260 11.72 -1.55 -6.42
CA PRO A 260 12.37 -2.84 -6.60
C PRO A 260 11.68 -3.93 -5.80
N GLY A 261 11.46 -5.08 -6.45
CA GLY A 261 10.95 -6.30 -5.82
C GLY A 261 9.47 -6.23 -5.46
N ALA A 262 9.08 -7.03 -4.44
CA ALA A 262 7.71 -7.16 -3.99
C ALA A 262 7.35 -6.10 -2.94
N THR A 263 6.11 -5.63 -2.97
CA THR A 263 5.52 -4.82 -1.89
C THR A 263 4.45 -5.58 -1.11
N TYR A 264 3.80 -6.59 -1.71
CA TYR A 264 2.87 -7.49 -1.05
C TYR A 264 3.54 -8.82 -0.69
N HIS A 265 3.36 -9.33 0.55
CA HIS A 265 4.10 -10.49 1.06
C HIS A 265 3.28 -11.49 1.89
N PHE A 266 1.93 -11.43 1.83
CA PHE A 266 1.00 -12.41 2.45
C PHE A 266 1.11 -12.55 3.97
N ASP A 267 1.52 -11.53 4.74
CA ASP A 267 1.87 -11.62 6.17
C ASP A 267 2.99 -12.63 6.50
N ARG A 268 3.74 -13.08 5.50
CA ARG A 268 4.72 -14.17 5.63
C ARG A 268 6.13 -13.81 5.19
N GLY A 269 6.33 -12.63 4.64
CA GLY A 269 7.59 -12.23 4.02
C GLY A 269 7.87 -12.99 2.72
N LEU A 270 6.85 -13.51 2.04
CA LEU A 270 6.97 -14.24 0.76
C LEU A 270 6.82 -13.27 -0.41
N ASN A 271 7.90 -13.04 -1.13
CA ASN A 271 8.00 -12.09 -2.23
C ASN A 271 7.83 -12.83 -3.58
N LEU A 272 6.59 -12.98 -4.02
CA LEU A 272 6.25 -13.79 -5.20
C LEU A 272 5.79 -12.95 -6.39
N PHE A 273 5.38 -11.70 -6.17
CA PHE A 273 4.92 -10.76 -7.20
C PHE A 273 5.76 -9.47 -7.13
N GLY A 274 5.83 -8.74 -8.25
CA GLY A 274 6.43 -7.39 -8.27
C GLY A 274 5.64 -6.39 -7.44
N ALA A 275 6.17 -5.17 -7.34
CA ALA A 275 5.51 -4.09 -6.61
C ALA A 275 4.13 -3.77 -7.18
N ILE A 276 3.18 -3.55 -6.29
CA ILE A 276 1.82 -3.06 -6.57
C ILE A 276 1.54 -1.73 -5.84
N ASP A 277 2.39 -1.36 -4.90
CA ASP A 277 2.39 -0.05 -4.25
C ASP A 277 3.41 0.86 -4.94
N HIS A 278 2.99 2.04 -5.37
CA HIS A 278 3.81 2.93 -6.20
C HIS A 278 3.77 4.37 -5.73
N VAL A 279 4.78 5.14 -6.19
CA VAL A 279 4.86 6.59 -6.04
C VAL A 279 5.12 7.20 -7.40
N GLY A 280 4.18 8.00 -7.89
CA GLY A 280 4.28 8.79 -9.12
C GLY A 280 4.50 10.27 -8.77
N LEU A 281 5.47 10.89 -9.40
CA LEU A 281 5.85 12.31 -9.22
C LEU A 281 5.42 13.11 -10.45
N GLY A 282 4.64 14.16 -10.24
CA GLY A 282 4.27 15.11 -11.27
C GLY A 282 5.40 16.08 -11.64
N PRO A 283 5.16 16.97 -12.62
CA PRO A 283 6.11 18.01 -13.00
C PRO A 283 6.55 18.86 -11.80
N GLY A 284 7.80 19.30 -11.80
CA GLY A 284 8.40 20.09 -10.71
C GLY A 284 8.79 19.28 -9.49
N LEU A 285 8.67 17.95 -9.53
CA LEU A 285 9.10 17.03 -8.47
C LEU A 285 10.07 15.99 -9.04
N ARG A 286 11.11 15.66 -8.29
CA ARG A 286 12.04 14.57 -8.64
C ARG A 286 12.44 13.76 -7.43
N ALA A 287 12.65 12.47 -7.66
CA ALA A 287 13.24 11.59 -6.66
C ALA A 287 14.74 11.91 -6.47
N LEU A 288 15.19 11.93 -5.23
CA LEU A 288 16.59 12.14 -4.86
C LEU A 288 17.43 10.86 -4.95
N ARG A 289 16.78 9.71 -5.15
CA ARG A 289 17.41 8.41 -5.36
C ARG A 289 16.83 7.77 -6.62
N PRO A 290 17.59 6.92 -7.34
CA PRO A 290 17.15 6.33 -8.60
C PRO A 290 15.99 5.33 -8.42
N ALA A 291 15.75 4.83 -7.21
CA ALA A 291 14.68 3.92 -6.88
C ALA A 291 14.15 4.19 -5.47
N ALA A 292 12.89 3.83 -5.25
CA ALA A 292 12.26 3.80 -3.95
C ALA A 292 12.91 2.73 -3.05
N VAL A 293 12.77 2.91 -1.74
CA VAL A 293 13.09 1.88 -0.75
C VAL A 293 11.81 1.14 -0.37
N VAL A 294 11.80 -0.17 -0.52
CA VAL A 294 10.77 -1.04 0.06
C VAL A 294 11.28 -1.52 1.41
N PHE A 295 10.63 -1.07 2.50
CA PHE A 295 11.07 -1.37 3.85
C PHE A 295 10.61 -2.77 4.28
N ARG A 296 11.49 -3.76 4.13
CA ARG A 296 11.22 -5.19 4.38
C ARG A 296 11.68 -5.69 5.74
N GLU A 297 12.00 -4.80 6.67
CA GLU A 297 12.41 -5.18 8.01
C GLU A 297 11.21 -5.51 8.90
N ARG A 298 11.24 -6.67 9.54
CA ARG A 298 10.25 -7.06 10.54
C ARG A 298 10.73 -6.65 11.92
N LEU A 299 10.19 -5.54 12.43
CA LEU A 299 10.60 -4.93 13.71
C LEU A 299 9.95 -5.56 14.96
N GLY A 300 9.38 -6.76 14.82
CA GLY A 300 8.71 -7.44 15.93
C GLY A 300 8.37 -8.89 15.62
N PRO A 301 7.60 -9.55 16.49
CA PRO A 301 7.25 -10.97 16.35
C PRO A 301 6.29 -11.24 15.20
N VAL A 302 5.58 -10.22 14.72
CA VAL A 302 4.62 -10.30 13.61
C VAL A 302 4.94 -9.23 12.57
N TRP A 303 4.39 -9.34 11.37
CA TRP A 303 4.37 -8.24 10.41
C TRP A 303 3.28 -7.23 10.80
N PRO A 304 3.49 -5.92 10.58
CA PRO A 304 2.47 -4.90 10.84
C PRO A 304 1.32 -4.94 9.83
N SER A 305 1.60 -5.44 8.62
CA SER A 305 0.69 -5.59 7.48
C SER A 305 1.17 -6.73 6.61
N ASP A 306 0.41 -7.09 5.58
CA ASP A 306 0.83 -7.96 4.46
C ASP A 306 1.46 -7.18 3.30
N HIS A 307 1.55 -5.85 3.42
CA HIS A 307 2.34 -4.98 2.55
C HIS A 307 3.55 -4.40 3.27
N TYR A 308 4.62 -4.18 2.50
CA TYR A 308 5.78 -3.40 2.94
C TYR A 308 5.56 -1.92 2.62
N PRO A 309 5.97 -0.99 3.50
CA PRO A 309 6.02 0.42 3.14
C PRO A 309 6.96 0.69 1.97
N VAL A 310 6.57 1.63 1.11
CA VAL A 310 7.42 2.18 0.04
C VAL A 310 7.80 3.61 0.39
N VAL A 311 9.10 3.91 0.36
CA VAL A 311 9.66 5.20 0.79
C VAL A 311 10.41 5.87 -0.34
N VAL A 312 10.20 7.17 -0.53
CA VAL A 312 10.89 8.00 -1.53
C VAL A 312 11.30 9.32 -0.89
N ASP A 313 12.56 9.70 -1.08
CA ASP A 313 13.01 11.06 -0.79
C ASP A 313 12.89 11.90 -2.08
N VAL A 314 12.19 13.04 -2.00
CA VAL A 314 11.92 13.91 -3.15
C VAL A 314 12.40 15.33 -2.90
N THR A 315 12.54 16.10 -3.97
CA THR A 315 12.77 17.56 -3.91
C THR A 315 11.91 18.24 -4.94
N PHE A 316 11.62 19.54 -4.70
CA PHE A 316 11.02 20.44 -5.65
C PHE A 316 12.12 21.08 -6.51
N GLY A 317 11.79 21.39 -7.76
CA GLY A 317 12.68 22.00 -8.74
C GLY A 317 12.76 21.19 -10.03
N ASP A 318 13.15 21.88 -11.10
CA ASP A 318 13.30 21.33 -12.45
C ASP A 318 14.42 20.28 -12.55
#